data_b9597db5e45106ec79acc82b781b30e3
#
_entry.id   b9597db5e45106ec79acc82b781b30e3
#
_cell.length_a   1.000
_cell.length_b   1.000
_cell.length_c   1.000
_cell.angle_alpha   90.00
_cell.angle_beta   90.00
_cell.angle_gamma   90.00
#
_symmetry.space_group_name_H-M   'P 1'
#
loop_
_entity.id
_entity.type
_entity.pdbx_description
1 polymer ?
#
loop_
_entity_poly.entity_id
_entity_poly.type
_entity_poly.pdbx_seq_one_letter_code
_entity_poly.pdbx_strand_id
1 'polypeptide(L)'
;MILSPIKKEHLILAIQDKEIEADDSWAEYWIKLKDGREFRFKNLIRKALEIATKQTVNPDTFTSSSGNRAYIERRFGCKVFFKVPDNLTFYSADEIEFFSKYAGQRYRSENIEHESAGRRIKSEIVQKTNAWIRLPYIIGWESRLETGWQVQGYFNKFSWAKLFRSEHGDKKVFFTVGVDGIKKCLVYKLDCQRSSSSPKNSLSKRQIDEFDRLLTGTGAEWREISLAELHNYNWETLKDLTQDFIEKHQYLYQEAIQLIQQNFSQTSSPYLLEEPPPSGIGIKVKPYTFRGVTVDYDDINKNARIIGDRGEELVIEFEQQYLIRNGQHELAKKVLKVEDGNGYDIHSYEINGDDKYIEVKTTTGI
;
A
#
# COMPACT_ATOMS: atom_id res chain seq x y z
N MET A 1 -14.07 -14.59 1.60
CA MET A 1 -13.85 -13.51 0.58
C MET A 1 -15.00 -13.56 -0.41
N ILE A 2 -15.64 -12.44 -0.77
CA ILE A 2 -16.83 -12.37 -1.66
C ILE A 2 -16.57 -13.05 -3.02
N LEU A 3 -15.35 -13.00 -3.55
CA LEU A 3 -15.01 -13.58 -4.84
C LEU A 3 -14.64 -15.07 -4.80
N SER A 4 -14.64 -15.71 -3.62
CA SER A 4 -14.27 -17.12 -3.46
C SER A 4 -15.16 -18.14 -4.23
N PRO A 5 -16.45 -17.90 -4.48
CA PRO A 5 -17.29 -18.82 -5.25
C PRO A 5 -16.89 -18.93 -6.73
N ILE A 6 -16.19 -17.93 -7.28
CA ILE A 6 -15.82 -17.92 -8.70
C ILE A 6 -14.81 -19.02 -8.97
N LYS A 7 -15.11 -19.88 -9.95
CA LYS A 7 -14.20 -20.89 -10.50
C LYS A 7 -13.84 -20.54 -11.94
N LYS A 8 -12.86 -21.24 -12.51
CA LYS A 8 -12.40 -21.03 -13.89
C LYS A 8 -13.52 -21.19 -14.91
N GLU A 9 -14.38 -22.20 -14.72
CA GLU A 9 -15.55 -22.44 -15.56
C GLU A 9 -16.53 -21.27 -15.59
N HIS A 10 -16.74 -20.59 -14.44
CA HIS A 10 -17.63 -19.44 -14.35
C HIS A 10 -17.09 -18.23 -15.13
N LEU A 11 -15.76 -18.03 -15.12
CA LEU A 11 -15.13 -17.01 -15.96
C LEU A 11 -15.25 -17.32 -17.45
N ILE A 12 -15.07 -18.60 -17.84
CA ILE A 12 -15.20 -19.02 -19.25
C ILE A 12 -16.64 -18.77 -19.74
N LEU A 13 -17.65 -19.11 -18.94
CA LEU A 13 -19.05 -18.87 -19.25
C LEU A 13 -19.34 -17.36 -19.31
N ALA A 14 -18.83 -16.58 -18.35
CA ALA A 14 -19.00 -15.13 -18.34
C ALA A 14 -18.42 -14.45 -19.58
N ILE A 15 -17.25 -14.90 -20.09
CA ILE A 15 -16.60 -14.39 -21.31
C ILE A 15 -17.44 -14.65 -22.58
N GLN A 16 -18.27 -15.67 -22.58
CA GLN A 16 -19.13 -16.00 -23.71
C GLN A 16 -20.42 -15.15 -23.76
N ASP A 17 -20.72 -14.42 -22.70
CA ASP A 17 -21.90 -13.59 -22.59
C ASP A 17 -21.69 -12.26 -23.34
N LYS A 18 -22.53 -12.00 -24.34
CA LYS A 18 -22.46 -10.80 -25.19
C LYS A 18 -22.79 -9.49 -24.41
N GLU A 19 -23.48 -9.60 -23.29
CA GLU A 19 -23.85 -8.44 -22.47
C GLU A 19 -22.68 -7.84 -21.68
N ILE A 20 -21.52 -8.54 -21.59
CA ILE A 20 -20.33 -8.04 -20.89
C ILE A 20 -19.76 -6.78 -21.54
N GLU A 21 -19.89 -6.63 -22.85
CA GLU A 21 -19.35 -5.49 -23.60
C GLU A 21 -20.28 -4.27 -23.59
N ALA A 22 -21.57 -4.46 -23.27
CA ALA A 22 -22.59 -3.42 -23.44
C ALA A 22 -22.70 -2.41 -22.29
N ASP A 23 -22.00 -2.61 -21.16
CA ASP A 23 -22.11 -1.73 -20.02
C ASP A 23 -21.06 -0.60 -20.12
N ASP A 24 -21.53 0.63 -20.39
CA ASP A 24 -20.74 1.87 -20.45
C ASP A 24 -20.30 2.40 -19.08
N SER A 25 -20.44 1.60 -18.02
CA SER A 25 -20.02 1.98 -16.68
C SER A 25 -18.51 2.23 -16.64
N TRP A 26 -18.12 3.23 -15.87
CA TRP A 26 -16.75 3.74 -15.66
C TRP A 26 -15.77 2.65 -15.18
N ALA A 27 -15.32 1.80 -16.10
CA ALA A 27 -14.38 0.72 -15.78
C ALA A 27 -12.95 1.27 -15.78
N GLU A 28 -12.42 1.49 -14.59
CA GLU A 28 -11.02 1.91 -14.41
C GLU A 28 -10.02 0.74 -14.59
N TYR A 29 -10.44 -0.49 -14.30
CA TYR A 29 -9.58 -1.68 -14.37
C TYR A 29 -10.09 -2.70 -15.38
N TRP A 30 -9.14 -3.33 -16.08
CA TRP A 30 -9.37 -4.31 -17.13
C TRP A 30 -8.64 -5.62 -16.80
N ILE A 31 -9.21 -6.74 -17.25
CA ILE A 31 -8.60 -8.07 -17.19
C ILE A 31 -8.10 -8.40 -18.59
N LYS A 32 -6.81 -8.70 -18.71
CA LYS A 32 -6.22 -9.29 -19.92
C LYS A 32 -6.01 -10.77 -19.72
N LEU A 33 -6.63 -11.56 -20.57
CA LEU A 33 -6.48 -13.02 -20.60
C LEU A 33 -5.19 -13.42 -21.30
N LYS A 34 -4.81 -14.71 -21.17
CA LYS A 34 -3.62 -15.26 -21.83
C LYS A 34 -3.70 -15.23 -23.35
N ASP A 35 -4.90 -15.27 -23.92
CA ASP A 35 -5.15 -15.18 -25.37
C ASP A 35 -5.17 -13.74 -25.91
N GLY A 36 -4.90 -12.75 -25.03
CA GLY A 36 -4.83 -11.33 -25.37
C GLY A 36 -6.14 -10.57 -25.27
N ARG A 37 -7.29 -11.24 -25.12
CA ARG A 37 -8.58 -10.55 -24.97
C ARG A 37 -8.64 -9.75 -23.66
N GLU A 38 -9.30 -8.58 -23.73
CA GLU A 38 -9.42 -7.66 -22.62
C GLU A 38 -10.90 -7.44 -22.26
N PHE A 39 -11.21 -7.45 -20.97
CA PHE A 39 -12.54 -7.27 -20.42
C PHE A 39 -12.52 -6.31 -19.25
N ARG A 40 -13.59 -5.53 -19.07
CA ARG A 40 -13.77 -4.69 -17.90
C ARG A 40 -13.82 -5.55 -16.63
N PHE A 41 -12.98 -5.25 -15.63
CA PHE A 41 -12.83 -6.07 -14.42
C PHE A 41 -14.17 -6.27 -13.70
N LYS A 42 -14.90 -5.18 -13.41
CA LYS A 42 -16.16 -5.27 -12.67
C LYS A 42 -17.21 -6.07 -13.42
N ASN A 43 -17.35 -5.88 -14.72
CA ASN A 43 -18.36 -6.55 -15.53
C ASN A 43 -18.11 -8.06 -15.59
N LEU A 44 -16.88 -8.45 -15.94
CA LEU A 44 -16.51 -9.87 -16.03
C LEU A 44 -16.66 -10.57 -14.67
N ILE A 45 -16.18 -9.95 -13.59
CA ILE A 45 -16.23 -10.55 -12.25
C ILE A 45 -17.66 -10.60 -11.71
N ARG A 46 -18.48 -9.56 -11.93
CA ARG A 46 -19.90 -9.57 -11.58
C ARG A 46 -20.61 -10.74 -12.25
N LYS A 47 -20.48 -10.88 -13.58
CA LYS A 47 -21.11 -11.95 -14.34
C LYS A 47 -20.64 -13.34 -13.91
N ALA A 48 -19.34 -13.50 -13.68
CA ALA A 48 -18.81 -14.77 -13.17
C ALA A 48 -19.34 -15.09 -11.77
N LEU A 49 -19.56 -14.10 -10.92
CA LEU A 49 -20.14 -14.26 -9.59
C LEU A 49 -21.63 -14.62 -9.66
N GLU A 50 -22.40 -13.99 -10.56
CA GLU A 50 -23.81 -14.32 -10.82
C GLU A 50 -23.96 -15.78 -11.27
N ILE A 51 -23.11 -16.22 -12.19
CA ILE A 51 -23.09 -17.62 -12.64
C ILE A 51 -22.76 -18.57 -11.48
N ALA A 52 -21.77 -18.21 -10.66
CA ALA A 52 -21.31 -19.03 -9.54
C ALA A 52 -22.35 -19.15 -8.41
N THR A 53 -23.06 -18.07 -8.13
CA THR A 53 -24.03 -18.00 -7.01
C THR A 53 -25.48 -18.24 -7.43
N LYS A 54 -25.77 -18.17 -8.74
CA LYS A 54 -27.13 -18.19 -9.30
C LYS A 54 -28.01 -17.05 -8.77
N GLN A 55 -27.42 -15.91 -8.43
CA GLN A 55 -28.08 -14.73 -7.90
C GLN A 55 -27.63 -13.50 -8.65
N THR A 56 -28.50 -12.53 -8.83
CA THR A 56 -28.13 -11.21 -9.36
C THR A 56 -27.18 -10.49 -8.37
N VAL A 57 -26.07 -9.99 -8.87
CA VAL A 57 -25.05 -9.33 -8.04
C VAL A 57 -25.07 -7.83 -8.29
N ASN A 58 -25.28 -7.05 -7.22
CA ASN A 58 -25.17 -5.59 -7.30
C ASN A 58 -23.71 -5.21 -7.64
N PRO A 59 -23.46 -4.27 -8.58
CA PRO A 59 -22.11 -3.78 -8.92
C PRO A 59 -21.28 -3.30 -7.73
N ASP A 60 -21.94 -2.83 -6.66
CA ASP A 60 -21.27 -2.33 -5.46
C ASP A 60 -20.95 -3.42 -4.42
N THR A 61 -21.33 -4.66 -4.68
CA THR A 61 -21.07 -5.80 -3.77
C THR A 61 -19.58 -6.04 -3.57
N PHE A 62 -18.74 -5.69 -4.55
CA PHE A 62 -17.29 -5.78 -4.45
C PHE A 62 -16.62 -4.59 -5.13
N THR A 63 -15.38 -4.32 -4.71
CA THR A 63 -14.57 -3.25 -5.27
C THR A 63 -13.43 -3.82 -6.14
N SER A 64 -12.86 -3.00 -7.01
CA SER A 64 -11.62 -3.30 -7.72
C SER A 64 -10.38 -2.99 -6.87
N SER A 65 -10.43 -3.26 -5.55
CA SER A 65 -9.29 -3.09 -4.66
C SER A 65 -8.09 -3.93 -5.09
N SER A 66 -6.89 -3.55 -4.66
CA SER A 66 -5.66 -4.30 -4.96
C SER A 66 -5.75 -5.76 -4.51
N GLY A 67 -6.34 -6.01 -3.33
CA GLY A 67 -6.57 -7.37 -2.82
C GLY A 67 -7.46 -8.22 -3.72
N ASN A 68 -8.57 -7.65 -4.21
CA ASN A 68 -9.47 -8.34 -5.13
C ASN A 68 -8.80 -8.57 -6.50
N ARG A 69 -8.06 -7.59 -7.02
CA ARG A 69 -7.32 -7.73 -8.27
C ARG A 69 -6.26 -8.82 -8.16
N ALA A 70 -5.41 -8.76 -7.13
CA ALA A 70 -4.36 -9.75 -6.89
C ALA A 70 -4.92 -11.16 -6.65
N TYR A 71 -6.10 -11.29 -6.03
CA TYR A 71 -6.79 -12.57 -5.88
C TYR A 71 -7.17 -13.16 -7.23
N ILE A 72 -7.79 -12.38 -8.11
CA ILE A 72 -8.21 -12.79 -9.45
C ILE A 72 -6.99 -13.16 -10.32
N GLU A 73 -5.94 -12.35 -10.29
CA GLU A 73 -4.70 -12.62 -11.03
C GLU A 73 -4.04 -13.94 -10.64
N ARG A 74 -3.86 -14.16 -9.34
CA ARG A 74 -3.25 -15.39 -8.82
C ARG A 74 -4.08 -16.64 -9.09
N ARG A 75 -5.41 -16.50 -8.93
CA ARG A 75 -6.32 -17.64 -9.06
C ARG A 75 -6.52 -18.08 -10.51
N PHE A 76 -6.53 -17.14 -11.46
CA PHE A 76 -6.91 -17.41 -12.85
C PHE A 76 -5.76 -17.21 -13.85
N GLY A 77 -4.62 -16.70 -13.40
CA GLY A 77 -3.44 -16.50 -14.25
C GLY A 77 -3.67 -15.43 -15.33
N CYS A 78 -4.52 -14.45 -15.06
CA CYS A 78 -4.75 -13.29 -15.92
C CYS A 78 -3.98 -12.07 -15.41
N LYS A 79 -3.94 -10.98 -16.17
CA LYS A 79 -3.39 -9.69 -15.77
C LYS A 79 -4.53 -8.69 -15.55
N VAL A 80 -4.54 -7.99 -14.39
CA VAL A 80 -5.49 -6.90 -14.12
C VAL A 80 -4.75 -5.58 -14.12
N PHE A 81 -5.10 -4.65 -14.99
CA PHE A 81 -4.39 -3.41 -15.19
C PHE A 81 -5.36 -2.22 -15.28
N PHE A 82 -4.85 -1.03 -15.02
CA PHE A 82 -5.59 0.22 -15.21
C PHE A 82 -5.49 0.66 -16.69
N LYS A 83 -6.60 1.10 -17.24
CA LYS A 83 -6.66 1.69 -18.58
C LYS A 83 -7.14 3.13 -18.45
N VAL A 84 -6.39 4.05 -19.03
CA VAL A 84 -6.78 5.46 -19.06
C VAL A 84 -8.10 5.59 -19.82
N PRO A 85 -9.10 6.30 -19.27
CA PRO A 85 -10.33 6.59 -20.01
C PRO A 85 -10.06 7.34 -21.31
N ASP A 86 -10.73 6.98 -22.38
CA ASP A 86 -10.50 7.56 -23.72
C ASP A 86 -10.72 9.10 -23.76
N ASN A 87 -11.57 9.62 -22.89
CA ASN A 87 -11.84 11.05 -22.74
C ASN A 87 -10.82 11.80 -21.86
N LEU A 88 -9.86 11.10 -21.24
CA LEU A 88 -8.82 11.72 -20.42
C LEU A 88 -7.55 11.95 -21.25
N THR A 89 -7.43 13.16 -21.81
CA THR A 89 -6.24 13.58 -22.57
C THR A 89 -4.99 13.58 -21.71
N PHE A 90 -3.81 13.49 -22.34
CA PHE A 90 -2.54 13.66 -21.64
C PHE A 90 -2.36 15.11 -21.16
N TYR A 91 -1.44 15.33 -20.22
CA TYR A 91 -1.09 16.67 -19.74
C TYR A 91 -0.64 17.59 -20.89
N SER A 92 -1.09 18.84 -20.85
CA SER A 92 -0.57 19.91 -21.71
C SER A 92 0.18 20.98 -20.88
N ALA A 93 1.05 21.74 -21.55
CA ALA A 93 1.74 22.85 -20.93
C ALA A 93 0.75 23.90 -20.39
N ASP A 94 -0.29 24.21 -21.15
CA ASP A 94 -1.32 25.18 -20.77
C ASP A 94 -2.07 24.78 -19.49
N GLU A 95 -2.35 23.49 -19.29
CA GLU A 95 -2.99 23.00 -18.08
C GLU A 95 -2.10 23.15 -16.84
N ILE A 96 -0.80 22.86 -16.97
CA ILE A 96 0.16 23.00 -15.88
C ILE A 96 0.42 24.47 -15.57
N GLU A 97 0.51 25.34 -16.58
CA GLU A 97 0.61 26.79 -16.38
C GLU A 97 -0.64 27.37 -15.75
N PHE A 98 -1.82 26.91 -16.17
CA PHE A 98 -3.09 27.30 -15.54
C PHE A 98 -3.10 26.88 -14.07
N PHE A 99 -2.71 25.66 -13.73
CA PHE A 99 -2.60 25.21 -12.35
C PHE A 99 -1.61 26.07 -11.55
N SER A 100 -0.47 26.38 -12.14
CA SER A 100 0.55 27.23 -11.54
C SER A 100 0.03 28.64 -11.20
N LYS A 101 -0.80 29.22 -12.06
CA LYS A 101 -1.41 30.55 -11.84
C LYS A 101 -2.16 30.59 -10.48
N TYR A 102 -2.82 29.51 -10.09
CA TYR A 102 -3.62 29.49 -8.85
C TYR A 102 -2.88 28.83 -7.68
N ALA A 103 -1.80 28.11 -7.90
CA ALA A 103 -1.09 27.31 -6.90
C ALA A 103 -0.73 28.15 -5.63
N GLY A 104 -1.29 27.75 -4.49
CA GLY A 104 -1.06 28.42 -3.19
C GLY A 104 -1.87 29.70 -2.98
N GLN A 105 -2.68 30.14 -3.93
CA GLN A 105 -3.58 31.28 -3.71
C GLN A 105 -4.73 30.92 -2.78
N ARG A 106 -5.22 31.90 -2.04
CA ARG A 106 -6.39 31.74 -1.17
C ARG A 106 -7.64 31.51 -2.05
N TYR A 107 -8.31 30.39 -1.84
CA TYR A 107 -9.59 30.13 -2.46
C TYR A 107 -10.70 30.95 -1.83
N ARG A 108 -11.58 31.50 -2.65
CA ARG A 108 -12.77 32.26 -2.23
C ARG A 108 -13.99 31.66 -2.92
N SER A 109 -14.88 31.05 -2.13
CA SER A 109 -16.06 30.35 -2.66
C SER A 109 -17.05 31.25 -3.37
N GLU A 110 -17.09 32.53 -2.98
CA GLU A 110 -17.92 33.57 -3.57
C GLU A 110 -17.38 34.09 -4.93
N ASN A 111 -16.16 33.71 -5.31
CA ASN A 111 -15.55 34.12 -6.56
C ASN A 111 -15.80 33.05 -7.65
N ILE A 112 -16.61 33.38 -8.66
CA ILE A 112 -16.96 32.50 -9.77
C ILE A 112 -15.72 32.04 -10.54
N GLU A 113 -14.70 32.90 -10.69
CA GLU A 113 -13.44 32.54 -11.34
C GLU A 113 -12.71 31.44 -10.54
N HIS A 114 -12.66 31.55 -9.21
CA HIS A 114 -12.04 30.54 -8.35
C HIS A 114 -12.80 29.21 -8.37
N GLU A 115 -14.13 29.25 -8.41
CA GLU A 115 -14.94 28.04 -8.52
C GLU A 115 -14.69 27.35 -9.86
N SER A 116 -14.68 28.10 -10.96
CA SER A 116 -14.36 27.59 -12.29
C SER A 116 -12.94 27.01 -12.36
N ALA A 117 -11.96 27.74 -11.79
CA ALA A 117 -10.57 27.28 -11.71
C ALA A 117 -10.45 25.99 -10.91
N GLY A 118 -11.16 25.87 -9.78
CA GLY A 118 -11.17 24.65 -8.97
C GLY A 118 -11.71 23.43 -9.73
N ARG A 119 -12.81 23.61 -10.48
CA ARG A 119 -13.36 22.54 -11.34
C ARG A 119 -12.39 22.13 -12.43
N ARG A 120 -11.75 23.11 -13.08
CA ARG A 120 -10.75 22.86 -14.13
C ARG A 120 -9.52 22.16 -13.60
N ILE A 121 -8.94 22.60 -12.49
CA ILE A 121 -7.79 21.95 -11.84
C ILE A 121 -8.13 20.51 -11.42
N LYS A 122 -9.36 20.28 -10.92
CA LYS A 122 -9.81 18.94 -10.56
C LYS A 122 -9.85 18.01 -11.77
N SER A 123 -10.36 18.45 -12.91
CA SER A 123 -10.47 17.64 -14.13
C SER A 123 -9.14 17.48 -14.88
N GLU A 124 -8.35 18.53 -14.99
CA GLU A 124 -7.14 18.55 -15.84
C GLU A 124 -5.88 18.10 -15.08
N ILE A 125 -5.79 18.31 -13.77
CA ILE A 125 -4.60 18.01 -12.98
C ILE A 125 -4.84 16.84 -12.03
N VAL A 126 -5.86 16.95 -11.15
CA VAL A 126 -6.06 15.96 -10.07
C VAL A 126 -6.49 14.61 -10.67
N GLN A 127 -7.40 14.58 -11.62
CA GLN A 127 -7.84 13.34 -12.27
C GLN A 127 -6.69 12.68 -13.05
N LYS A 128 -5.88 13.47 -13.75
CA LYS A 128 -4.71 12.98 -14.49
C LYS A 128 -3.63 12.42 -13.56
N THR A 129 -3.37 13.07 -12.42
CA THR A 129 -2.47 12.55 -11.39
C THR A 129 -2.96 11.22 -10.83
N ASN A 130 -4.26 11.09 -10.60
CA ASN A 130 -4.88 9.85 -10.13
C ASN A 130 -4.84 8.74 -11.21
N ALA A 131 -4.94 9.09 -12.49
CA ALA A 131 -4.73 8.14 -13.58
C ALA A 131 -3.27 7.69 -13.66
N TRP A 132 -2.33 8.63 -13.63
CA TRP A 132 -0.89 8.36 -13.72
C TRP A 132 -0.42 7.32 -12.70
N ILE A 133 -0.71 7.51 -11.41
CA ILE A 133 -0.24 6.59 -10.36
C ILE A 133 -0.79 5.16 -10.50
N ARG A 134 -1.88 4.97 -11.25
CA ARG A 134 -2.51 3.67 -11.49
C ARG A 134 -1.96 2.94 -12.72
N LEU A 135 -1.21 3.64 -13.59
CA LEU A 135 -0.67 3.08 -14.82
C LEU A 135 0.36 1.98 -14.59
N PRO A 136 1.35 2.14 -13.65
CA PRO A 136 2.33 1.09 -13.38
C PRO A 136 1.64 -0.19 -12.93
N TYR A 137 2.01 -1.30 -13.57
CA TYR A 137 1.47 -2.61 -13.24
C TYR A 137 2.43 -3.37 -12.33
N ILE A 138 2.15 -3.35 -11.04
CA ILE A 138 2.95 -4.07 -10.04
C ILE A 138 2.02 -4.80 -9.08
N ILE A 139 2.11 -6.14 -9.05
CA ILE A 139 1.25 -6.99 -8.22
C ILE A 139 1.51 -6.70 -6.73
N GLY A 140 0.41 -6.55 -5.95
CA GLY A 140 0.48 -6.33 -4.51
C GLY A 140 0.75 -4.88 -4.10
N TRP A 141 0.76 -3.95 -5.05
CA TRP A 141 0.86 -2.53 -4.79
C TRP A 141 -0.49 -1.82 -4.87
N GLU A 142 -0.67 -0.83 -4.01
CA GLU A 142 -1.85 0.04 -3.95
C GLU A 142 -1.50 1.46 -4.34
N SER A 143 -2.44 2.10 -5.03
CA SER A 143 -2.33 3.51 -5.39
C SER A 143 -3.39 4.33 -4.66
N ARG A 144 -3.01 5.54 -4.25
CA ARG A 144 -3.90 6.48 -3.58
C ARG A 144 -3.61 7.91 -4.03
N LEU A 145 -4.66 8.62 -4.42
CA LEU A 145 -4.58 10.07 -4.59
C LEU A 145 -4.43 10.73 -3.21
N GLU A 146 -3.40 11.55 -3.03
CA GLU A 146 -3.07 12.18 -1.74
C GLU A 146 -3.64 13.59 -1.63
N THR A 147 -3.63 14.36 -2.72
CA THR A 147 -4.07 15.74 -2.70
C THR A 147 -5.22 15.98 -3.67
N GLY A 148 -6.24 16.73 -3.19
CA GLY A 148 -7.26 17.31 -4.04
C GLY A 148 -6.78 18.62 -4.69
N TRP A 149 -7.70 19.39 -5.26
CA TRP A 149 -7.40 20.71 -5.84
C TRP A 149 -7.26 21.83 -4.78
N GLN A 150 -7.74 21.60 -3.55
CA GLN A 150 -7.80 22.56 -2.46
C GLN A 150 -7.36 21.93 -1.13
N VAL A 151 -6.73 22.74 -0.27
CA VAL A 151 -6.37 22.41 1.11
C VAL A 151 -6.54 23.64 2.02
N GLN A 152 -7.29 23.50 3.11
CA GLN A 152 -7.44 24.53 4.17
C GLN A 152 -7.79 25.94 3.63
N GLY A 153 -8.65 26.03 2.62
CA GLY A 153 -9.06 27.30 2.02
C GLY A 153 -8.07 27.90 1.02
N TYR A 154 -7.10 27.12 0.54
CA TYR A 154 -6.16 27.52 -0.51
C TYR A 154 -6.18 26.53 -1.66
N PHE A 155 -5.92 27.01 -2.87
CA PHE A 155 -5.56 26.10 -3.97
C PHE A 155 -4.29 25.34 -3.62
N ASN A 156 -4.29 24.04 -3.86
CA ASN A 156 -3.09 23.25 -3.63
C ASN A 156 -1.93 23.73 -4.51
N LYS A 157 -0.71 23.65 -3.97
CA LYS A 157 0.52 23.91 -4.71
C LYS A 157 0.94 22.70 -5.56
N PHE A 158 0.48 21.54 -5.16
CA PHE A 158 0.89 20.25 -5.71
C PHE A 158 -0.33 19.34 -5.90
N SER A 159 -0.28 18.49 -6.90
CA SER A 159 -1.18 17.36 -7.03
C SER A 159 -0.34 16.08 -6.90
N TRP A 160 -0.50 15.35 -5.80
CA TRP A 160 0.29 14.15 -5.49
C TRP A 160 -0.56 12.90 -5.40
N ALA A 161 0.00 11.80 -5.88
CA ALA A 161 -0.53 10.47 -5.66
C ALA A 161 0.59 9.53 -5.22
N LYS A 162 0.25 8.52 -4.41
CA LYS A 162 1.16 7.56 -3.80
C LYS A 162 0.95 6.17 -4.35
N LEU A 163 2.04 5.41 -4.46
CA LEU A 163 2.05 3.98 -4.72
C LEU A 163 2.88 3.29 -3.64
N PHE A 164 2.32 2.28 -2.98
CA PHE A 164 2.94 1.58 -1.86
C PHE A 164 2.51 0.12 -1.84
N ARG A 165 3.25 -0.75 -1.16
CA ARG A 165 2.83 -2.14 -0.96
C ARG A 165 1.69 -2.22 0.04
N SER A 166 0.65 -3.00 -0.29
CA SER A 166 -0.54 -3.20 0.55
C SER A 166 -0.20 -3.61 1.99
N GLU A 167 0.82 -4.44 2.15
CA GLU A 167 1.31 -4.95 3.43
C GLU A 167 1.96 -3.87 4.32
N HIS A 168 2.54 -2.83 3.70
CA HIS A 168 3.20 -1.75 4.45
C HIS A 168 2.26 -0.56 4.72
N GLY A 169 1.16 -0.44 3.97
CA GLY A 169 0.26 0.71 3.99
C GLY A 169 0.90 2.00 3.45
N ASP A 170 0.12 3.07 3.40
CA ASP A 170 0.49 4.35 2.77
C ASP A 170 1.17 5.36 3.70
N LYS A 171 1.52 4.94 4.92
CA LYS A 171 1.76 5.90 5.99
C LYS A 171 3.21 6.36 6.13
N LYS A 172 4.17 5.64 5.56
CA LYS A 172 5.58 5.93 5.86
C LYS A 172 6.48 6.09 4.65
N VAL A 173 6.52 5.09 3.75
CA VAL A 173 7.34 5.11 2.53
C VAL A 173 6.46 4.77 1.34
N PHE A 174 6.63 5.47 0.25
CA PHE A 174 5.83 5.30 -0.96
C PHE A 174 6.56 5.91 -2.17
N PHE A 175 6.28 5.40 -3.35
CA PHE A 175 6.57 6.16 -4.57
C PHE A 175 5.52 7.24 -4.77
N THR A 176 5.94 8.39 -5.22
CA THR A 176 5.06 9.55 -5.48
C THR A 176 5.17 9.96 -6.93
N VAL A 177 4.03 10.24 -7.53
CA VAL A 177 3.94 10.96 -8.81
C VAL A 177 3.03 12.17 -8.65
N GLY A 178 3.20 13.18 -9.48
CA GLY A 178 2.31 14.33 -9.44
C GLY A 178 2.76 15.52 -10.27
N VAL A 179 2.05 16.61 -10.06
CA VAL A 179 2.31 17.91 -10.69
C VAL A 179 2.74 18.90 -9.62
N ASP A 180 3.89 19.53 -9.80
CA ASP A 180 4.33 20.68 -9.01
C ASP A 180 3.90 21.97 -9.70
N GLY A 181 2.88 22.65 -9.17
CA GLY A 181 2.39 23.90 -9.71
C GLY A 181 3.33 25.09 -9.52
N ILE A 182 4.25 25.01 -8.54
CA ILE A 182 5.23 26.08 -8.30
C ILE A 182 6.39 25.98 -9.30
N LYS A 183 6.92 24.75 -9.49
CA LYS A 183 8.00 24.47 -10.45
C LYS A 183 7.53 24.29 -11.89
N LYS A 184 6.23 24.13 -12.10
CA LYS A 184 5.59 23.86 -13.42
C LYS A 184 6.15 22.60 -14.09
N CYS A 185 6.16 21.48 -13.37
CA CYS A 185 6.69 20.22 -13.90
C CYS A 185 5.87 19.02 -13.41
N LEU A 186 6.00 17.90 -14.13
CA LEU A 186 5.61 16.60 -13.60
C LEU A 186 6.74 16.07 -12.74
N VAL A 187 6.39 15.38 -11.65
CA VAL A 187 7.37 14.88 -10.67
C VAL A 187 7.11 13.43 -10.35
N TYR A 188 8.19 12.66 -10.20
CA TYR A 188 8.15 11.29 -9.68
C TYR A 188 9.38 11.04 -8.80
N LYS A 189 9.19 10.29 -7.71
CA LYS A 189 10.22 10.03 -6.70
C LYS A 189 9.86 8.90 -5.76
N LEU A 190 10.84 8.34 -5.07
CA LEU A 190 10.63 7.63 -3.80
C LEU A 190 10.57 8.67 -2.68
N ASP A 191 9.57 8.59 -1.80
CA ASP A 191 9.34 9.59 -0.75
C ASP A 191 8.92 8.94 0.56
N CYS A 192 8.96 9.72 1.63
CA CYS A 192 8.48 9.31 2.95
C CYS A 192 7.50 10.35 3.52
N GLN A 193 6.73 9.95 4.54
CA GLN A 193 5.79 10.84 5.22
C GLN A 193 6.51 11.87 6.08
N ARG A 194 6.76 13.06 5.53
CA ARG A 194 7.50 14.15 6.18
C ARG A 194 6.67 14.92 7.20
N SER A 195 5.36 14.96 7.02
CA SER A 195 4.44 15.61 7.95
C SER A 195 3.14 14.84 8.03
N SER A 196 2.50 14.83 9.18
CA SER A 196 1.19 14.22 9.38
C SER A 196 0.43 15.02 10.44
N SER A 197 -0.88 15.15 10.25
CA SER A 197 -1.79 15.69 11.27
C SER A 197 -1.90 14.79 12.51
N SER A 198 -1.50 13.51 12.38
CA SER A 198 -1.46 12.56 13.48
C SER A 198 -0.01 12.28 13.90
N PRO A 199 0.37 12.56 15.16
CA PRO A 199 1.71 12.25 15.68
C PRO A 199 2.12 10.80 15.51
N LYS A 200 1.17 9.85 15.58
CA LYS A 200 1.41 8.41 15.39
C LYS A 200 1.90 8.05 13.99
N ASN A 201 1.60 8.85 13.00
CA ASN A 201 1.96 8.63 11.60
C ASN A 201 3.14 9.48 11.13
N SER A 202 3.60 10.43 11.95
CA SER A 202 4.75 11.27 11.63
C SER A 202 6.04 10.50 11.80
N LEU A 203 6.98 10.69 10.87
CA LEU A 203 8.35 10.26 11.05
C LEU A 203 9.10 11.29 11.88
N SER A 204 10.05 10.84 12.72
CA SER A 204 10.96 11.73 13.41
C SER A 204 11.92 12.41 12.42
N LYS A 205 12.44 13.56 12.80
CA LYS A 205 13.46 14.24 11.98
C LYS A 205 14.63 13.33 11.64
N ARG A 206 15.10 12.55 12.61
CA ARG A 206 16.20 11.58 12.40
C ARG A 206 15.85 10.55 11.33
N GLN A 207 14.64 9.99 11.35
CA GLN A 207 14.18 9.02 10.34
C GLN A 207 14.12 9.65 8.94
N ILE A 208 13.67 10.90 8.85
CA ILE A 208 13.65 11.66 7.59
C ILE A 208 15.08 11.91 7.09
N ASP A 209 15.97 12.35 7.96
CA ASP A 209 17.39 12.63 7.60
C ASP A 209 18.11 11.33 7.16
N GLU A 210 17.84 10.20 7.80
CA GLU A 210 18.39 8.89 7.42
C GLU A 210 17.79 8.41 6.09
N PHE A 211 16.49 8.59 5.87
CA PHE A 211 15.84 8.30 4.59
C PHE A 211 16.44 9.16 3.46
N ASP A 212 16.59 10.46 3.66
CA ASP A 212 17.18 11.35 2.65
C ASP A 212 18.63 10.96 2.34
N ARG A 213 19.40 10.54 3.35
CA ARG A 213 20.76 10.03 3.16
C ARG A 213 20.80 8.73 2.37
N LEU A 214 19.86 7.81 2.63
CA LEU A 214 19.73 6.56 1.88
C LEU A 214 19.49 6.82 0.39
N LEU A 215 18.71 7.85 0.05
CA LEU A 215 18.38 8.14 -1.34
C LEU A 215 19.47 8.96 -2.08
N THR A 216 20.33 9.69 -1.35
CA THR A 216 21.29 10.62 -1.96
C THR A 216 22.16 9.95 -3.02
N GLY A 217 22.10 10.46 -4.26
CA GLY A 217 22.89 9.98 -5.40
C GLY A 217 22.39 8.70 -6.04
N THR A 218 21.26 8.13 -5.59
CA THR A 218 20.71 6.87 -6.15
C THR A 218 19.89 7.09 -7.41
N GLY A 219 19.40 8.32 -7.61
CA GLY A 219 18.46 8.66 -8.66
C GLY A 219 17.01 8.35 -8.32
N ALA A 220 16.73 7.90 -7.08
CA ALA A 220 15.37 7.70 -6.57
C ALA A 220 14.76 8.96 -5.94
N GLU A 221 15.59 9.99 -5.77
CA GLU A 221 15.18 11.30 -5.28
C GLU A 221 14.26 11.98 -6.30
N TRP A 222 14.08 13.25 -6.14
CA TRP A 222 13.29 14.11 -7.03
C TRP A 222 13.72 13.98 -8.50
N ARG A 223 12.77 13.55 -9.33
CA ARG A 223 12.88 13.55 -10.79
C ARG A 223 11.75 14.38 -11.36
N GLU A 224 12.04 15.14 -12.40
CA GLU A 224 11.05 16.00 -13.03
C GLU A 224 11.05 15.88 -14.55
N ILE A 225 9.89 16.14 -15.15
CA ILE A 225 9.69 16.34 -16.57
C ILE A 225 9.24 17.79 -16.70
N SER A 226 10.08 18.61 -17.34
CA SER A 226 9.81 20.03 -17.56
C SER A 226 8.73 20.24 -18.60
N LEU A 227 8.13 21.45 -18.64
CA LEU A 227 7.18 21.81 -19.70
C LEU A 227 7.79 21.67 -21.10
N ALA A 228 9.08 21.97 -21.25
CA ALA A 228 9.77 21.88 -22.54
C ALA A 228 9.87 20.42 -23.03
N GLU A 229 9.96 19.47 -22.13
CA GLU A 229 10.09 18.03 -22.43
C GLU A 229 8.73 17.33 -22.54
N LEU A 230 7.64 17.97 -22.09
CA LEU A 230 6.33 17.35 -21.97
C LEU A 230 5.80 16.81 -23.31
N HIS A 231 6.16 17.44 -24.42
CA HIS A 231 5.75 17.03 -25.76
C HIS A 231 6.34 15.66 -26.19
N ASN A 232 7.37 15.17 -25.51
CA ASN A 232 7.97 13.83 -25.75
C ASN A 232 7.20 12.71 -25.05
N TYR A 233 6.19 13.05 -24.23
CA TYR A 233 5.48 12.10 -23.40
C TYR A 233 4.01 11.97 -23.80
N ASN A 234 3.48 10.80 -23.54
CA ASN A 234 2.07 10.44 -23.57
C ASN A 234 1.78 9.46 -22.43
N TRP A 235 0.57 8.95 -22.30
CA TRP A 235 0.22 8.03 -21.22
C TRP A 235 1.05 6.74 -21.24
N GLU A 236 1.40 6.22 -22.41
CA GLU A 236 2.18 4.98 -22.53
C GLU A 236 3.65 5.19 -22.12
N THR A 237 4.30 6.23 -22.66
CA THR A 237 5.69 6.54 -22.31
C THR A 237 5.82 6.97 -20.85
N LEU A 238 4.82 7.65 -20.28
CA LEU A 238 4.81 8.02 -18.87
C LEU A 238 4.63 6.80 -17.98
N LYS A 239 3.79 5.84 -18.40
CA LYS A 239 3.64 4.54 -17.73
C LYS A 239 4.97 3.79 -17.69
N ASP A 240 5.62 3.62 -18.84
CA ASP A 240 6.85 2.87 -18.95
C ASP A 240 7.96 3.53 -18.12
N LEU A 241 8.13 4.84 -18.20
CA LEU A 241 9.07 5.60 -17.38
C LEU A 241 8.85 5.36 -15.88
N THR A 242 7.59 5.43 -15.45
CA THR A 242 7.25 5.29 -14.03
C THR A 242 7.42 3.85 -13.56
N GLN A 243 7.05 2.88 -14.39
CA GLN A 243 7.25 1.46 -14.10
C GLN A 243 8.71 1.11 -13.95
N ASP A 244 9.54 1.48 -14.93
CA ASP A 244 10.99 1.28 -14.89
C ASP A 244 11.64 1.94 -13.67
N PHE A 245 11.19 3.16 -13.33
CA PHE A 245 11.65 3.86 -12.15
C PHE A 245 11.34 3.09 -10.85
N ILE A 246 10.12 2.60 -10.71
CA ILE A 246 9.69 1.85 -9.52
C ILE A 246 10.43 0.51 -9.45
N GLU A 247 10.52 -0.24 -10.54
CA GLU A 247 11.21 -1.52 -10.59
C GLU A 247 12.69 -1.37 -10.24
N LYS A 248 13.35 -0.37 -10.82
CA LYS A 248 14.77 -0.05 -10.54
C LYS A 248 15.01 0.28 -9.08
N HIS A 249 14.10 1.00 -8.41
CA HIS A 249 14.30 1.49 -7.05
C HIS A 249 13.49 0.72 -6.00
N GLN A 250 12.90 -0.43 -6.34
CA GLN A 250 12.11 -1.23 -5.43
C GLN A 250 12.93 -1.74 -4.23
N TYR A 251 14.22 -1.99 -4.42
CA TYR A 251 15.12 -2.38 -3.33
C TYR A 251 15.30 -1.24 -2.31
N LEU A 252 15.45 0.03 -2.76
CA LEU A 252 15.52 1.20 -1.86
C LEU A 252 14.23 1.40 -1.06
N TYR A 253 13.08 1.13 -1.68
CA TYR A 253 11.80 1.14 -0.97
C TYR A 253 11.82 0.15 0.20
N GLN A 254 12.33 -1.06 -0.01
CA GLN A 254 12.41 -2.08 1.05
C GLN A 254 13.42 -1.70 2.13
N GLU A 255 14.60 -1.21 1.76
CA GLU A 255 15.60 -0.71 2.71
C GLU A 255 15.04 0.46 3.54
N ALA A 256 14.32 1.39 2.92
CA ALA A 256 13.69 2.50 3.62
C ALA A 256 12.60 2.03 4.62
N ILE A 257 11.82 1.03 4.28
CA ILE A 257 10.84 0.42 5.21
C ILE A 257 11.57 -0.19 6.41
N GLN A 258 12.61 -0.96 6.19
CA GLN A 258 13.40 -1.58 7.26
C GLN A 258 14.06 -0.51 8.17
N LEU A 259 14.66 0.50 7.58
CA LEU A 259 15.27 1.61 8.30
C LEU A 259 14.27 2.33 9.22
N ILE A 260 13.07 2.60 8.71
CA ILE A 260 12.01 3.26 9.48
C ILE A 260 11.49 2.34 10.59
N GLN A 261 11.35 1.05 10.34
CA GLN A 261 10.91 0.07 11.34
C GLN A 261 11.94 -0.13 12.45
N GLN A 262 13.23 -0.25 12.13
CA GLN A 262 14.30 -0.40 13.11
C GLN A 262 14.39 0.79 14.08
N ASN A 263 14.16 2.00 13.61
CA ASN A 263 14.20 3.19 14.44
C ASN A 263 12.98 3.34 15.38
N PHE A 264 11.87 2.66 15.11
CA PHE A 264 10.75 2.57 16.06
C PHE A 264 11.06 1.63 17.23
N SER A 265 11.85 0.59 16.99
CA SER A 265 12.25 -0.36 18.03
C SER A 265 13.31 0.22 18.99
N GLN A 266 14.01 1.31 18.63
CA GLN A 266 15.00 1.95 19.51
C GLN A 266 14.42 3.01 20.47
N THR A 267 13.17 3.45 20.28
CA THR A 267 12.47 4.34 21.23
C THR A 267 11.57 3.60 22.21
N SER A 268 11.23 2.37 21.93
CA SER A 268 10.78 1.37 22.87
C SER A 268 11.88 0.31 22.91
N SER A 269 12.68 0.26 23.96
CA SER A 269 13.49 -0.93 24.25
C SER A 269 12.54 -2.13 24.05
N PRO A 270 12.76 -3.06 23.11
CA PRO A 270 11.88 -4.20 22.96
C PRO A 270 11.99 -5.15 24.15
N TYR A 271 12.85 -4.83 25.10
CA TYR A 271 13.14 -5.54 26.30
C TYR A 271 13.03 -4.62 27.51
N LEU A 272 11.81 -4.23 27.87
CA LEU A 272 11.46 -4.30 29.27
C LEU A 272 11.35 -5.82 29.56
N LEU A 273 12.44 -6.41 30.05
CA LEU A 273 12.32 -7.49 31.00
C LEU A 273 11.61 -6.86 32.20
N GLU A 274 10.28 -6.75 32.12
CA GLU A 274 9.50 -6.54 33.34
C GLU A 274 9.76 -7.79 34.19
N GLU A 275 10.52 -7.59 35.23
CA GLU A 275 10.49 -8.53 36.33
C GLU A 275 9.01 -8.73 36.68
N PRO A 276 8.54 -9.97 36.87
CA PRO A 276 7.15 -10.22 37.23
C PRO A 276 6.79 -9.35 38.43
N PRO A 277 5.64 -8.64 38.40
CA PRO A 277 5.27 -7.74 39.46
C PRO A 277 5.31 -8.50 40.81
N PRO A 278 5.84 -7.89 41.87
CA PRO A 278 5.94 -8.57 43.17
C PRO A 278 4.53 -9.03 43.56
N SER A 279 4.40 -10.31 43.86
CA SER A 279 3.17 -10.97 44.25
C SER A 279 2.56 -10.21 45.45
N GLY A 280 1.51 -9.41 45.24
CA GLY A 280 0.83 -8.77 46.35
C GLY A 280 0.03 -7.50 46.12
N ILE A 281 -0.08 -6.96 44.91
CA ILE A 281 -0.96 -5.78 44.66
C ILE A 281 -2.25 -6.26 44.03
N GLY A 282 -3.32 -6.30 44.83
CA GLY A 282 -4.67 -6.62 44.40
C GLY A 282 -5.20 -5.62 43.39
N ILE A 283 -5.31 -6.01 42.13
CA ILE A 283 -5.93 -5.25 41.07
C ILE A 283 -7.46 -5.25 41.31
N LYS A 284 -8.07 -4.09 41.59
CA LYS A 284 -9.51 -3.94 41.62
C LYS A 284 -10.03 -4.11 40.16
N VAL A 285 -10.53 -5.29 39.85
CA VAL A 285 -11.22 -5.58 38.60
C VAL A 285 -12.59 -4.88 38.62
N LYS A 286 -12.83 -3.95 37.72
CA LYS A 286 -14.18 -3.42 37.47
C LYS A 286 -15.01 -4.52 36.82
N PRO A 287 -16.27 -4.75 37.27
CA PRO A 287 -17.10 -5.76 36.65
C PRO A 287 -17.48 -5.36 35.22
N TYR A 288 -17.12 -6.23 34.26
CA TYR A 288 -17.58 -6.10 32.88
C TYR A 288 -19.01 -6.62 32.76
N THR A 289 -19.90 -5.77 32.23
CA THR A 289 -21.25 -6.20 31.84
C THR A 289 -21.17 -6.89 30.48
N PHE A 290 -21.33 -8.19 30.45
CA PHE A 290 -21.44 -8.98 29.23
C PHE A 290 -22.78 -8.72 28.53
N ARG A 291 -22.74 -8.10 27.32
CA ARG A 291 -23.79 -8.27 26.32
C ARG A 291 -23.34 -9.44 25.45
N GLY A 292 -24.16 -10.50 25.39
CA GLY A 292 -23.89 -11.68 24.59
C GLY A 292 -23.76 -11.34 23.12
N VAL A 293 -22.56 -11.44 22.58
CA VAL A 293 -22.27 -11.49 21.16
C VAL A 293 -21.90 -12.94 20.88
N THR A 294 -22.55 -13.56 19.90
CA THR A 294 -22.16 -14.89 19.44
C THR A 294 -20.80 -14.76 18.76
N VAL A 295 -19.77 -15.22 19.44
CA VAL A 295 -18.39 -15.16 18.97
C VAL A 295 -18.08 -16.51 18.32
N ASP A 296 -17.65 -16.48 17.06
CA ASP A 296 -17.14 -17.66 16.37
C ASP A 296 -15.73 -17.94 16.86
N TYR A 297 -15.60 -18.89 17.79
CA TYR A 297 -14.35 -19.27 18.41
C TYR A 297 -13.36 -19.94 17.44
N ASP A 298 -13.84 -20.54 16.35
CA ASP A 298 -12.99 -21.23 15.36
C ASP A 298 -12.21 -20.22 14.50
N ASP A 299 -12.80 -19.09 14.13
CA ASP A 299 -12.12 -18.03 13.40
C ASP A 299 -11.15 -17.23 14.31
N ILE A 300 -11.48 -17.04 15.59
CA ILE A 300 -10.58 -16.40 16.56
C ILE A 300 -9.36 -17.27 16.80
N ASN A 301 -9.51 -18.58 16.98
CA ASN A 301 -8.41 -19.50 17.19
C ASN A 301 -7.50 -19.61 15.96
N LYS A 302 -8.06 -19.59 14.73
CA LYS A 302 -7.26 -19.57 13.51
C LYS A 302 -6.43 -18.29 13.38
N ASN A 303 -7.04 -17.14 13.66
CA ASN A 303 -6.33 -15.86 13.60
C ASN A 303 -5.27 -15.74 14.71
N ALA A 304 -5.56 -16.21 15.92
CA ALA A 304 -4.60 -16.25 17.02
C ALA A 304 -3.40 -17.14 16.69
N ARG A 305 -3.61 -18.29 16.05
CA ARG A 305 -2.55 -19.18 15.60
C ARG A 305 -1.68 -18.57 14.53
N ILE A 306 -2.28 -17.91 13.51
CA ILE A 306 -1.52 -17.20 12.46
C ILE A 306 -0.67 -16.07 13.06
N ILE A 307 -1.18 -15.36 14.05
CA ILE A 307 -0.47 -14.28 14.74
C ILE A 307 0.65 -14.86 15.58
N GLY A 308 0.42 -15.97 16.28
CA GLY A 308 1.42 -16.71 17.05
C GLY A 308 2.57 -17.18 16.16
N ASP A 309 2.28 -17.92 15.09
CA ASP A 309 3.28 -18.43 14.14
C ASP A 309 4.14 -17.30 13.55
N ARG A 310 3.52 -16.16 13.21
CA ARG A 310 4.26 -15.00 12.70
C ARG A 310 5.14 -14.33 13.75
N GLY A 311 4.72 -14.33 15.02
CA GLY A 311 5.54 -13.85 16.13
C GLY A 311 6.79 -14.70 16.34
N GLU A 312 6.64 -16.01 16.26
CA GLU A 312 7.76 -16.97 16.38
C GLU A 312 8.74 -16.82 15.21
N GLU A 313 8.26 -16.68 13.95
CA GLU A 313 9.10 -16.40 12.78
C GLU A 313 9.94 -15.15 12.96
N LEU A 314 9.35 -14.06 13.46
CA LEU A 314 10.07 -12.80 13.71
C LEU A 314 11.15 -12.95 14.78
N VAL A 315 10.90 -13.74 15.82
CA VAL A 315 11.90 -13.98 16.87
C VAL A 315 13.04 -14.86 16.35
N ILE A 316 12.76 -15.86 15.52
CA ILE A 316 13.80 -16.66 14.85
C ILE A 316 14.71 -15.79 14.00
N GLU A 317 14.13 -14.93 13.14
CA GLU A 317 14.90 -14.02 12.30
C GLU A 317 15.75 -13.06 13.15
N PHE A 318 15.21 -12.58 14.25
CA PHE A 318 15.94 -11.71 15.17
C PHE A 318 17.13 -12.41 15.80
N GLU A 319 16.94 -13.59 16.36
CA GLU A 319 18.01 -14.37 17.00
C GLU A 319 19.10 -14.75 16.01
N GLN A 320 18.73 -15.16 14.80
CA GLN A 320 19.69 -15.44 13.74
C GLN A 320 20.53 -14.21 13.40
N GLN A 321 19.90 -13.04 13.22
CA GLN A 321 20.61 -11.80 12.94
C GLN A 321 21.47 -11.33 14.10
N TYR A 322 21.01 -11.51 15.33
CA TYR A 322 21.77 -11.19 16.52
C TYR A 322 23.07 -12.01 16.60
N LEU A 323 22.98 -13.32 16.37
CA LEU A 323 24.14 -14.20 16.35
C LEU A 323 25.10 -13.87 15.20
N ILE A 324 24.59 -13.60 14.00
CA ILE A 324 25.40 -13.19 12.85
C ILE A 324 26.19 -11.90 13.13
N ARG A 325 25.53 -10.88 13.70
CA ARG A 325 26.18 -9.59 14.06
C ARG A 325 27.30 -9.76 15.10
N ASN A 326 27.21 -10.79 15.93
CA ASN A 326 28.22 -11.12 16.92
C ASN A 326 29.22 -12.18 16.44
N GLY A 327 29.28 -12.45 15.12
CA GLY A 327 30.24 -13.36 14.51
C GLY A 327 29.90 -14.85 14.66
N GLN A 328 28.75 -15.18 15.22
CA GLN A 328 28.32 -16.56 15.51
C GLN A 328 27.48 -17.17 14.37
N HIS A 329 28.04 -17.19 13.16
CA HIS A 329 27.33 -17.63 11.94
C HIS A 329 26.86 -19.10 12.01
N GLU A 330 27.62 -19.99 12.65
CA GLU A 330 27.24 -21.40 12.74
C GLU A 330 26.14 -21.64 13.79
N LEU A 331 26.09 -20.85 14.86
CA LEU A 331 25.00 -20.90 15.83
C LEU A 331 23.69 -20.32 15.25
N ALA A 332 23.79 -19.27 14.46
CA ALA A 332 22.63 -18.68 13.79
C ALA A 332 21.88 -19.68 12.89
N LYS A 333 22.60 -20.60 12.24
CA LYS A 333 21.98 -21.64 11.39
C LYS A 333 21.22 -22.69 12.20
N LYS A 334 21.50 -22.81 13.50
CA LYS A 334 20.89 -23.79 14.39
C LYS A 334 19.66 -23.28 15.13
N VAL A 335 19.36 -21.99 15.03
CA VAL A 335 18.14 -21.41 15.63
C VAL A 335 16.92 -21.98 14.92
N LEU A 336 15.99 -22.56 15.71
CA LEU A 336 14.83 -23.25 15.14
C LEU A 336 13.58 -23.12 16.02
N LYS A 337 12.42 -23.24 15.38
CA LYS A 337 11.14 -23.41 16.06
C LYS A 337 11.07 -24.83 16.66
N VAL A 338 10.51 -24.94 17.86
CA VAL A 338 10.34 -26.21 18.57
C VAL A 338 8.87 -26.64 18.50
N GLU A 339 8.61 -27.94 18.48
CA GLU A 339 7.25 -28.47 18.46
C GLU A 339 6.53 -28.22 19.79
N ASP A 340 5.20 -28.02 19.73
CA ASP A 340 4.32 -27.81 20.88
C ASP A 340 4.52 -28.87 21.98
N GLY A 341 4.62 -28.44 23.22
CA GLY A 341 4.74 -29.34 24.38
C GLY A 341 6.10 -29.38 25.03
N ASN A 342 7.10 -28.70 24.51
CA ASN A 342 8.45 -28.65 25.10
C ASN A 342 8.63 -27.52 26.15
N GLY A 343 7.60 -26.68 26.37
CA GLY A 343 7.62 -25.60 27.35
C GLY A 343 8.33 -24.32 26.89
N TYR A 344 8.73 -24.26 25.63
CA TYR A 344 9.27 -23.08 24.95
C TYR A 344 9.06 -23.23 23.45
N ASP A 345 9.07 -22.10 22.72
CA ASP A 345 8.67 -22.03 21.29
C ASP A 345 9.90 -22.03 20.36
N ILE A 346 11.04 -21.48 20.82
CA ILE A 346 12.25 -21.33 20.01
C ILE A 346 13.48 -21.76 20.79
N HIS A 347 14.33 -22.56 20.12
CA HIS A 347 15.66 -22.88 20.58
C HIS A 347 16.67 -21.99 19.87
N SER A 348 17.41 -21.19 20.61
CA SER A 348 18.48 -20.30 20.19
C SER A 348 19.75 -20.54 21.03
N TYR A 349 20.73 -19.64 20.92
CA TYR A 349 22.01 -19.74 21.61
C TYR A 349 22.45 -18.36 22.11
N GLU A 350 23.16 -18.37 23.24
CA GLU A 350 23.95 -17.23 23.70
C GLU A 350 25.22 -17.07 22.84
N ILE A 351 25.86 -15.90 22.89
CA ILE A 351 27.08 -15.62 22.11
C ILE A 351 28.24 -16.59 22.50
N ASN A 352 28.26 -17.07 23.74
CA ASN A 352 29.24 -18.01 24.23
C ASN A 352 28.95 -19.49 23.85
N GLY A 353 27.81 -19.72 23.17
CA GLY A 353 27.40 -21.05 22.69
C GLY A 353 26.48 -21.81 23.62
N ASP A 354 26.09 -21.25 24.76
CA ASP A 354 25.11 -21.86 25.65
C ASP A 354 23.72 -21.89 25.05
N ASP A 355 22.91 -22.88 25.39
CA ASP A 355 21.53 -22.99 24.89
C ASP A 355 20.65 -21.90 25.47
N LYS A 356 19.80 -21.32 24.62
CA LYS A 356 18.81 -20.28 24.95
C LYS A 356 17.43 -20.74 24.53
N TYR A 357 16.49 -20.76 25.48
CA TYR A 357 15.11 -21.20 25.29
C TYR A 357 14.18 -19.99 25.39
N ILE A 358 13.34 -19.78 24.36
CA ILE A 358 12.51 -18.58 24.25
C ILE A 358 11.04 -18.99 24.13
N GLU A 359 10.19 -18.45 25.02
CA GLU A 359 8.74 -18.49 24.90
C GLU A 359 8.26 -17.19 24.23
N VAL A 360 7.44 -17.29 23.18
CA VAL A 360 6.95 -16.15 22.38
C VAL A 360 5.50 -15.87 22.75
N LYS A 361 5.22 -14.66 23.21
CA LYS A 361 3.85 -14.18 23.42
C LYS A 361 3.54 -13.05 22.48
N THR A 362 2.74 -13.33 21.46
CA THR A 362 2.35 -12.35 20.44
C THR A 362 1.00 -11.74 20.79
N THR A 363 0.94 -10.42 20.87
CA THR A 363 -0.31 -9.68 21.03
C THR A 363 -0.51 -8.72 19.86
N THR A 364 -1.72 -8.65 19.34
CA THR A 364 -2.13 -7.53 18.49
C THR A 364 -2.35 -6.35 19.42
N GLY A 365 -1.36 -5.46 19.52
CA GLY A 365 -1.44 -4.28 20.38
C GLY A 365 -2.74 -3.51 20.19
N ILE A 366 -3.33 -3.07 21.33
CA ILE A 366 -4.51 -2.22 21.44
C ILE A 366 -4.17 -0.80 21.00
#